data_67816c21b16057a7eb0041888c0269e8
#
_entry.id   67816c21b16057a7eb0041888c0269e8
#
_cell.length_a   1.000
_cell.length_b   1.000
_cell.length_c   1.000
_cell.angle_alpha   90.00
_cell.angle_beta   90.00
_cell.angle_gamma   90.00
#
_symmetry.space_group_name_H-M   'P 1'
#
loop_
_entity.id
_entity.type
_entity.pdbx_description
1 polymer ?
#
loop_
_entity_poly.entity_id
_entity_poly.type
_entity_poly.pdbx_seq_one_letter_code
_entity_poly.pdbx_strand_id
1 'polypeptide(L)'
;SRLLESRGYKVGIIPQPDWRKKESIQVFGEPRLGFLVSAGNMDSMVNHYTVSKKHRQKDSYSPGGQMGLRPDRAVIVYSNLIRQTYKKTPIILGGIEASLRRLAHYDYWENKVKHSVLLDSGADMISYGMGEHSIIEIADALASGLPVEELTYIAGTVFKCRDLSRVYDPIILPSYEEVKVNKKVY
;
A
#
# COMPACT_ATOMS: atom_id res chain seq x y z
N SER A 1 -13.81 5.90 2.70
CA SER A 1 -14.11 6.88 3.78
C SER A 1 -15.46 6.62 4.42
N ARG A 2 -16.58 6.61 3.65
CA ARG A 2 -17.95 6.47 4.18
C ARG A 2 -18.14 5.35 5.20
N LEU A 3 -17.49 4.21 4.98
CA LEU A 3 -17.57 3.07 5.89
C LEU A 3 -16.95 3.38 7.26
N LEU A 4 -15.81 4.03 7.31
CA LEU A 4 -15.18 4.47 8.56
C LEU A 4 -15.96 5.61 9.22
N GLU A 5 -16.47 6.55 8.43
CA GLU A 5 -17.31 7.64 8.92
C GLU A 5 -18.61 7.12 9.55
N SER A 6 -19.24 6.08 8.97
CA SER A 6 -20.43 5.45 9.57
C SER A 6 -20.15 4.75 10.90
N ARG A 7 -18.89 4.51 11.22
CA ARG A 7 -18.41 3.99 12.51
C ARG A 7 -17.92 5.10 13.47
N GLY A 8 -18.13 6.38 13.09
CA GLY A 8 -17.77 7.53 13.92
C GLY A 8 -16.32 8.00 13.78
N TYR A 9 -15.54 7.44 12.85
CA TYR A 9 -14.17 7.89 12.58
C TYR A 9 -14.18 9.18 11.75
N LYS A 10 -13.29 10.11 12.07
CA LYS A 10 -13.02 11.28 11.23
C LYS A 10 -12.01 10.89 10.14
N VAL A 11 -12.38 11.08 8.89
CA VAL A 11 -11.56 10.69 7.74
C VAL A 11 -11.23 11.93 6.90
N GLY A 12 -9.93 12.22 6.77
CA GLY A 12 -9.43 13.20 5.81
C GLY A 12 -9.00 12.49 4.51
N ILE A 13 -9.34 13.07 3.37
CA ILE A 13 -8.94 12.55 2.06
C ILE A 13 -8.01 13.57 1.40
N ILE A 14 -6.81 13.14 1.02
CA ILE A 14 -5.85 13.93 0.24
C ILE A 14 -5.77 13.29 -1.15
N PRO A 15 -6.53 13.76 -2.13
CA PRO A 15 -6.50 13.22 -3.48
C PRO A 15 -5.25 13.69 -4.21
N GLN A 16 -4.49 12.76 -4.77
CA GLN A 16 -3.28 13.05 -5.57
C GLN A 16 -2.36 14.09 -4.93
N PRO A 17 -1.80 13.87 -3.71
CA PRO A 17 -0.86 14.82 -3.13
C PRO A 17 0.34 15.04 -4.08
N ASP A 18 0.85 16.27 -4.12
CA ASP A 18 2.06 16.56 -4.91
C ASP A 18 3.26 15.82 -4.31
N TRP A 19 3.59 14.69 -4.91
CA TRP A 19 4.63 13.79 -4.44
C TRP A 19 6.04 14.39 -4.43
N ARG A 20 6.22 15.56 -5.00
CA ARG A 20 7.47 16.33 -4.99
C ARG A 20 7.60 17.20 -3.74
N LYS A 21 6.50 17.38 -2.99
CA LYS A 21 6.42 18.26 -1.82
C LYS A 21 5.87 17.50 -0.61
N LYS A 22 6.69 17.34 0.41
CA LYS A 22 6.25 16.64 1.64
C LYS A 22 5.12 17.38 2.38
N GLU A 23 4.98 18.68 2.19
CA GLU A 23 3.92 19.49 2.77
C GLU A 23 2.54 19.08 2.25
N SER A 24 2.47 18.48 1.07
CA SER A 24 1.22 18.06 0.44
C SER A 24 0.47 16.98 1.23
N ILE A 25 1.18 16.19 2.05
CA ILE A 25 0.56 15.16 2.91
C ILE A 25 0.27 15.66 4.33
N GLN A 26 0.64 16.90 4.63
CA GLN A 26 0.50 17.50 5.97
C GLN A 26 -0.78 18.33 6.13
N VAL A 27 -1.65 18.35 5.12
CA VAL A 27 -2.86 19.21 5.05
C VAL A 27 -3.75 19.11 6.29
N PHE A 28 -3.86 17.92 6.88
CA PHE A 28 -4.65 17.67 8.08
C PHE A 28 -3.80 17.44 9.34
N GLY A 29 -2.48 17.61 9.25
CA GLY A 29 -1.55 17.24 10.32
C GLY A 29 -1.38 15.73 10.47
N GLU A 30 -0.82 15.30 11.61
CA GLU A 30 -0.61 13.89 11.91
C GLU A 30 -1.93 13.22 12.32
N PRO A 31 -2.35 12.15 11.64
CA PRO A 31 -3.56 11.44 12.02
C PRO A 31 -3.35 10.63 13.31
N ARG A 32 -4.40 10.55 14.13
CA ARG A 32 -4.35 9.81 15.39
C ARG A 32 -4.17 8.30 15.20
N LEU A 33 -4.79 7.71 14.18
CA LEU A 33 -4.78 6.26 13.98
C LEU A 33 -3.78 5.82 12.91
N GLY A 34 -3.70 6.53 11.78
CA GLY A 34 -2.77 6.15 10.72
C GLY A 34 -3.17 6.68 9.35
N PHE A 35 -2.33 6.40 8.38
CA PHE A 35 -2.54 6.71 6.97
C PHE A 35 -3.00 5.47 6.21
N LEU A 36 -4.04 5.62 5.42
CA LEU A 36 -4.50 4.64 4.43
C LEU A 36 -4.01 5.09 3.06
N VAL A 37 -3.15 4.31 2.42
CA VAL A 37 -2.47 4.70 1.19
C VAL A 37 -2.87 3.78 0.04
N SER A 38 -3.31 4.35 -1.06
CA SER A 38 -3.55 3.63 -2.31
C SER A 38 -3.05 4.41 -3.52
N ALA A 39 -2.85 3.72 -4.63
CA ALA A 39 -2.54 4.36 -5.92
C ALA A 39 -3.76 5.01 -6.58
N GLY A 40 -4.94 4.91 -5.96
CA GLY A 40 -6.20 5.31 -6.55
C GLY A 40 -6.89 4.15 -7.29
N ASN A 41 -7.59 4.47 -8.36
CA ASN A 41 -8.50 3.57 -9.05
C ASN A 41 -7.80 2.44 -9.84
N MET A 42 -6.54 2.64 -10.20
CA MET A 42 -5.75 1.74 -11.04
C MET A 42 -4.29 1.72 -10.57
N ASP A 43 -3.60 0.64 -10.88
CA ASP A 43 -2.14 0.56 -10.73
C ASP A 43 -1.44 1.69 -11.49
N SER A 44 -0.53 2.40 -10.82
CA SER A 44 0.12 3.57 -11.39
C SER A 44 0.96 3.25 -12.63
N MET A 45 1.68 2.13 -12.61
CA MET A 45 2.50 1.70 -13.76
C MET A 45 1.64 1.33 -14.97
N VAL A 46 0.53 0.61 -14.75
CA VAL A 46 -0.43 0.26 -15.81
C VAL A 46 -1.11 1.51 -16.38
N ASN A 47 -1.38 2.49 -15.52
CA ASN A 47 -1.96 3.76 -15.97
C ASN A 47 -0.98 4.63 -16.76
N HIS A 48 0.30 4.64 -16.39
CA HIS A 48 1.28 5.53 -17.01
C HIS A 48 1.94 4.95 -18.27
N TYR A 49 1.96 3.63 -18.43
CA TYR A 49 2.69 2.98 -19.50
C TYR A 49 1.79 2.07 -20.35
N THR A 50 2.15 1.95 -21.61
CA THR A 50 1.61 0.92 -22.50
C THR A 50 2.33 -0.41 -22.29
N VAL A 51 1.81 -1.50 -22.88
CA VAL A 51 2.48 -2.80 -22.88
C VAL A 51 3.88 -2.74 -23.51
N SER A 52 4.10 -1.86 -24.48
CA SER A 52 5.43 -1.62 -25.09
C SER A 52 6.32 -0.67 -24.28
N LYS A 53 6.01 -0.44 -23.00
CA LYS A 53 6.75 0.42 -22.06
C LYS A 53 6.85 1.89 -22.49
N LYS A 54 5.98 2.37 -23.37
CA LYS A 54 5.90 3.78 -23.77
C LYS A 54 4.98 4.54 -22.82
N HIS A 55 5.38 5.75 -22.43
CA HIS A 55 4.51 6.64 -21.67
C HIS A 55 3.21 6.93 -22.40
N ARG A 56 2.10 6.91 -21.68
CA ARG A 56 0.82 7.38 -22.18
C ARG A 56 0.81 8.91 -22.19
N GLN A 57 0.04 9.47 -23.12
CA GLN A 57 -0.08 10.93 -23.28
C GLN A 57 -1.11 11.54 -22.30
N LYS A 58 -1.96 10.70 -21.69
CA LYS A 58 -3.09 11.14 -20.88
C LYS A 58 -3.32 10.22 -19.69
N ASP A 59 -3.52 10.81 -18.51
CA ASP A 59 -4.01 10.12 -17.32
C ASP A 59 -5.49 10.43 -17.11
N SER A 60 -6.37 9.46 -17.44
CA SER A 60 -7.82 9.64 -17.33
C SER A 60 -8.32 9.83 -15.89
N TYR A 61 -7.49 9.58 -14.89
CA TYR A 61 -7.83 9.72 -13.47
C TYR A 61 -7.22 10.96 -12.83
N SER A 62 -6.56 11.79 -13.61
CA SER A 62 -6.00 13.07 -13.15
C SER A 62 -6.82 14.25 -13.68
N PRO A 63 -6.87 15.38 -12.97
CA PRO A 63 -7.54 16.59 -13.43
C PRO A 63 -7.08 17.01 -14.84
N GLY A 64 -8.03 17.25 -15.73
CA GLY A 64 -7.74 17.61 -17.14
C GLY A 64 -7.04 16.51 -17.95
N GLY A 65 -6.91 15.31 -17.41
CA GLY A 65 -6.16 14.23 -18.06
C GLY A 65 -4.65 14.42 -18.03
N GLN A 66 -4.14 15.27 -17.14
CA GLN A 66 -2.74 15.64 -17.08
C GLN A 66 -1.88 14.47 -16.57
N MET A 67 -0.81 14.15 -17.31
CA MET A 67 0.20 13.18 -16.89
C MET A 67 1.16 13.76 -15.85
N GLY A 68 1.72 12.87 -14.99
CA GLY A 68 2.77 13.21 -14.03
C GLY A 68 2.28 13.82 -12.72
N LEU A 69 0.98 13.95 -12.50
CA LEU A 69 0.43 14.35 -11.20
C LEU A 69 0.53 13.21 -10.19
N ARG A 70 0.36 11.99 -10.62
CA ARG A 70 0.58 10.77 -9.83
C ARG A 70 1.99 10.23 -10.11
N PRO A 71 2.75 9.76 -9.11
CA PRO A 71 4.06 9.15 -9.33
C PRO A 71 3.94 7.72 -9.86
N ASP A 72 4.99 7.22 -10.48
CA ASP A 72 5.21 5.80 -10.70
C ASP A 72 5.32 5.08 -9.37
N ARG A 73 4.77 3.85 -9.27
CA ARG A 73 4.74 3.07 -8.03
C ARG A 73 4.20 3.90 -6.85
N ALA A 74 3.04 4.47 -7.07
CA ALA A 74 2.44 5.50 -6.23
C ALA A 74 2.38 5.11 -4.74
N VAL A 75 2.05 3.86 -4.41
CA VAL A 75 1.99 3.42 -3.00
C VAL A 75 3.36 3.47 -2.32
N ILE A 76 4.45 3.20 -3.04
CA ILE A 76 5.82 3.30 -2.50
C ILE A 76 6.18 4.77 -2.26
N VAL A 77 5.96 5.61 -3.28
CA VAL A 77 6.34 7.03 -3.21
C VAL A 77 5.56 7.76 -2.12
N TYR A 78 4.25 7.57 -2.06
CA TYR A 78 3.42 8.21 -1.03
C TYR A 78 3.76 7.71 0.37
N SER A 79 3.98 6.42 0.57
CA SER A 79 4.39 5.89 1.88
C SER A 79 5.74 6.42 2.33
N ASN A 80 6.72 6.50 1.42
CA ASN A 80 8.02 7.09 1.73
C ASN A 80 7.90 8.57 2.10
N LEU A 81 7.06 9.33 1.39
CA LEU A 81 6.80 10.73 1.69
C LEU A 81 6.19 10.90 3.10
N ILE A 82 5.19 10.06 3.43
CA ILE A 82 4.60 10.03 4.77
C ILE A 82 5.64 9.65 5.82
N ARG A 83 6.42 8.60 5.60
CA ARG A 83 7.43 8.11 6.55
C ARG A 83 8.57 9.12 6.80
N GLN A 84 8.91 9.93 5.80
CA GLN A 84 9.87 11.03 5.97
C GLN A 84 9.39 12.08 6.96
N THR A 85 8.07 12.32 7.00
CA THR A 85 7.43 13.33 7.84
C THR A 85 7.00 12.75 9.19
N TYR A 86 6.29 11.63 9.16
CA TYR A 86 5.69 10.96 10.33
C TYR A 86 6.34 9.61 10.55
N LYS A 87 7.35 9.58 11.42
CA LYS A 87 8.24 8.40 11.60
C LYS A 87 7.55 7.18 12.17
N LYS A 88 6.54 7.35 13.03
CA LYS A 88 5.93 6.27 13.81
C LYS A 88 4.45 6.04 13.52
N THR A 89 3.82 6.95 12.80
CA THR A 89 2.39 6.84 12.47
C THR A 89 2.15 5.63 11.58
N PRO A 90 1.18 4.77 11.90
CA PRO A 90 0.86 3.60 11.09
C PRO A 90 0.56 3.95 9.64
N ILE A 91 1.09 3.15 8.70
CA ILE A 91 0.82 3.25 7.27
C ILE A 91 0.27 1.91 6.78
N ILE A 92 -0.98 1.91 6.37
CA ILE A 92 -1.67 0.75 5.82
C ILE A 92 -1.86 0.96 4.32
N LEU A 93 -1.32 0.06 3.52
CA LEU A 93 -1.50 0.07 2.08
C LEU A 93 -2.79 -0.64 1.70
N GLY A 94 -3.41 -0.18 0.63
CA GLY A 94 -4.58 -0.82 0.05
C GLY A 94 -4.71 -0.55 -1.45
N GLY A 95 -5.83 -1.01 -2.02
CA GLY A 95 -6.13 -0.89 -3.43
C GLY A 95 -5.39 -1.88 -4.33
N ILE A 96 -5.64 -1.78 -5.63
CA ILE A 96 -5.18 -2.79 -6.60
C ILE A 96 -3.66 -2.87 -6.70
N GLU A 97 -2.94 -1.76 -6.65
CA GLU A 97 -1.48 -1.72 -6.77
C GLU A 97 -0.80 -2.46 -5.62
N ALA A 98 -1.24 -2.24 -4.38
CA ALA A 98 -0.72 -2.95 -3.21
C ALA A 98 -1.13 -4.42 -3.21
N SER A 99 -2.39 -4.72 -3.57
CA SER A 99 -2.90 -6.09 -3.61
C SER A 99 -2.14 -6.99 -4.60
N LEU A 100 -1.82 -6.47 -5.79
CA LEU A 100 -1.08 -7.22 -6.81
C LEU A 100 0.39 -7.45 -6.43
N ARG A 101 0.97 -6.58 -5.60
CA ARG A 101 2.38 -6.61 -5.19
C ARG A 101 2.59 -7.03 -3.73
N ARG A 102 1.58 -7.65 -3.11
CA ARG A 102 1.63 -8.03 -1.68
C ARG A 102 2.64 -9.14 -1.35
N LEU A 103 2.99 -9.96 -2.33
CA LEU A 103 4.00 -11.02 -2.24
C LEU A 103 5.21 -10.69 -3.13
N ALA A 104 6.20 -11.55 -3.18
CA ALA A 104 7.23 -11.50 -4.21
C ALA A 104 6.56 -11.57 -5.59
N HIS A 105 6.94 -10.69 -6.49
CA HIS A 105 6.25 -10.54 -7.78
C HIS A 105 7.21 -10.17 -8.90
N TYR A 106 6.87 -10.57 -10.13
CA TYR A 106 7.59 -10.15 -11.32
C TYR A 106 7.21 -8.73 -11.71
N ASP A 107 8.19 -7.83 -11.72
CA ASP A 107 8.03 -6.47 -12.23
C ASP A 107 8.36 -6.44 -13.73
N TYR A 108 7.32 -6.24 -14.53
CA TYR A 108 7.42 -6.22 -15.99
C TYR A 108 8.31 -5.09 -16.50
N TRP A 109 8.26 -3.92 -15.88
CA TRP A 109 8.99 -2.73 -16.33
C TRP A 109 10.49 -2.86 -16.09
N GLU A 110 10.89 -3.40 -14.95
CA GLU A 110 12.29 -3.65 -14.61
C GLU A 110 12.80 -5.05 -15.03
N ASN A 111 11.91 -5.92 -15.53
CA ASN A 111 12.20 -7.28 -15.94
C ASN A 111 12.91 -8.10 -14.85
N LYS A 112 12.41 -8.01 -13.62
CA LYS A 112 12.96 -8.73 -12.47
C LYS A 112 11.90 -9.07 -11.44
N VAL A 113 12.19 -10.05 -10.59
CA VAL A 113 11.40 -10.33 -9.41
C VAL A 113 11.72 -9.30 -8.34
N LYS A 114 10.68 -8.74 -7.71
CA LYS A 114 10.77 -7.81 -6.59
C LYS A 114 10.22 -8.41 -5.31
N HIS A 115 10.59 -7.84 -4.19
CA HIS A 115 10.01 -8.15 -2.89
C HIS A 115 8.54 -7.73 -2.83
N SER A 116 7.87 -8.15 -1.76
CA SER A 116 6.58 -7.55 -1.39
C SER A 116 6.69 -6.03 -1.31
N VAL A 117 5.68 -5.34 -1.83
CA VAL A 117 5.59 -3.88 -1.74
C VAL A 117 5.57 -3.38 -0.29
N LEU A 118 5.15 -4.23 0.65
CA LEU A 118 5.20 -3.92 2.08
C LEU A 118 6.62 -3.67 2.58
N LEU A 119 7.60 -4.37 2.03
CA LEU A 119 9.02 -4.18 2.37
C LEU A 119 9.59 -2.95 1.68
N ASP A 120 9.27 -2.78 0.39
CA ASP A 120 9.82 -1.69 -0.44
C ASP A 120 9.25 -0.31 -0.08
N SER A 121 8.02 -0.24 0.45
CA SER A 121 7.33 1.02 0.77
C SER A 121 7.62 1.57 2.17
N GLY A 122 8.17 0.76 3.08
CA GLY A 122 8.30 1.13 4.48
C GLY A 122 6.97 1.25 5.23
N ALA A 123 5.87 0.73 4.67
CA ALA A 123 4.58 0.65 5.34
C ALA A 123 4.56 -0.47 6.39
N ASP A 124 3.53 -0.49 7.23
CA ASP A 124 3.42 -1.43 8.34
C ASP A 124 2.54 -2.63 7.99
N MET A 125 1.51 -2.42 7.17
CA MET A 125 0.54 -3.46 6.81
C MET A 125 -0.02 -3.22 5.40
N ILE A 126 -0.53 -4.27 4.76
CA ILE A 126 -1.38 -4.19 3.57
C ILE A 126 -2.75 -4.78 3.91
N SER A 127 -3.82 -4.08 3.59
CA SER A 127 -5.17 -4.63 3.48
C SER A 127 -5.45 -4.88 2.00
N TYR A 128 -5.54 -6.14 1.58
CA TYR A 128 -5.67 -6.50 0.16
C TYR A 128 -7.08 -6.97 -0.22
N GLY A 129 -7.37 -6.89 -1.50
CA GLY A 129 -8.68 -7.31 -2.04
C GLY A 129 -9.80 -6.37 -1.62
N MET A 130 -10.94 -6.96 -1.26
CA MET A 130 -12.14 -6.25 -0.77
C MET A 130 -11.97 -5.97 0.73
N GLY A 131 -11.34 -4.84 1.05
CA GLY A 131 -10.86 -4.50 2.39
C GLY A 131 -11.91 -3.90 3.34
N GLU A 132 -13.21 -3.99 3.05
CA GLU A 132 -14.26 -3.34 3.82
C GLU A 132 -14.34 -3.83 5.28
N HIS A 133 -14.19 -5.12 5.49
CA HIS A 133 -14.17 -5.70 6.84
C HIS A 133 -12.84 -5.43 7.54
N SER A 134 -11.72 -5.76 6.89
CA SER A 134 -10.39 -5.61 7.48
C SER A 134 -10.08 -4.17 7.87
N ILE A 135 -10.53 -3.15 7.11
CA ILE A 135 -10.26 -1.76 7.45
C ILE A 135 -11.01 -1.29 8.69
N ILE A 136 -12.20 -1.85 8.95
CA ILE A 136 -12.94 -1.58 10.20
C ILE A 136 -12.18 -2.20 11.37
N GLU A 137 -11.83 -3.48 11.28
CA GLU A 137 -11.10 -4.18 12.34
C GLU A 137 -9.76 -3.51 12.66
N ILE A 138 -9.02 -3.09 11.63
CA ILE A 138 -7.77 -2.33 11.80
C ILE A 138 -8.04 -1.01 12.54
N ALA A 139 -9.06 -0.25 12.12
CA ALA A 139 -9.37 1.03 12.74
C ALA A 139 -9.81 0.87 14.20
N ASP A 140 -10.66 -0.11 14.49
CA ASP A 140 -11.15 -0.40 15.85
C ASP A 140 -10.00 -0.86 16.76
N ALA A 141 -9.11 -1.71 16.27
CA ALA A 141 -7.93 -2.16 17.00
C ALA A 141 -6.94 -1.01 17.31
N LEU A 142 -6.62 -0.18 16.32
CA LEU A 142 -5.78 1.01 16.51
C LEU A 142 -6.45 2.02 17.45
N ALA A 143 -7.77 2.18 17.38
CA ALA A 143 -8.52 3.08 18.26
C ALA A 143 -8.55 2.60 19.71
N SER A 144 -8.50 1.29 19.93
CA SER A 144 -8.36 0.69 21.27
C SER A 144 -6.94 0.79 21.86
N GLY A 145 -5.98 1.28 21.07
CA GLY A 145 -4.58 1.46 21.49
C GLY A 145 -3.67 0.29 21.16
N LEU A 146 -4.12 -0.71 20.41
CA LEU A 146 -3.25 -1.79 19.96
C LEU A 146 -2.23 -1.27 18.94
N PRO A 147 -0.94 -1.58 19.09
CA PRO A 147 0.06 -1.23 18.10
C PRO A 147 -0.14 -2.02 16.79
N VAL A 148 0.19 -1.42 15.66
CA VAL A 148 -0.04 -2.02 14.33
C VAL A 148 0.67 -3.36 14.15
N GLU A 149 1.80 -3.55 14.81
CA GLU A 149 2.59 -4.79 14.79
C GLU A 149 1.89 -5.99 15.44
N GLU A 150 0.89 -5.75 16.26
CA GLU A 150 0.10 -6.80 16.93
C GLU A 150 -1.14 -7.21 16.13
N LEU A 151 -1.48 -6.50 15.06
CA LEU A 151 -2.67 -6.76 14.26
C LEU A 151 -2.46 -7.93 13.27
N THR A 152 -1.89 -9.04 13.75
CA THR A 152 -1.53 -10.21 12.94
C THR A 152 -2.70 -11.17 12.69
N TYR A 153 -3.81 -10.97 13.38
CA TYR A 153 -5.00 -11.83 13.36
C TYR A 153 -6.08 -11.39 12.37
N ILE A 154 -5.93 -10.21 11.76
CA ILE A 154 -6.97 -9.66 10.88
C ILE A 154 -6.88 -10.32 9.50
N ALA A 155 -7.97 -10.96 9.08
CA ALA A 155 -8.05 -11.60 7.77
C ALA A 155 -7.97 -10.56 6.63
N GLY A 156 -7.41 -10.97 5.48
CA GLY A 156 -7.24 -10.08 4.33
C GLY A 156 -6.10 -9.06 4.48
N THR A 157 -5.14 -9.33 5.37
CA THR A 157 -3.99 -8.47 5.59
C THR A 157 -2.67 -9.17 5.28
N VAL A 158 -1.64 -8.38 5.05
CA VAL A 158 -0.23 -8.81 5.00
C VAL A 158 0.55 -7.94 5.98
N PHE A 159 1.31 -8.58 6.84
CA PHE A 159 2.11 -7.93 7.87
C PHE A 159 3.53 -8.52 7.92
N LYS A 160 4.42 -7.83 8.59
CA LYS A 160 5.81 -8.30 8.83
C LYS A 160 5.88 -8.97 10.19
N CYS A 161 6.39 -10.19 10.25
CA CYS A 161 6.71 -10.85 11.52
C CYS A 161 8.14 -11.43 11.48
N ARG A 162 8.72 -11.64 12.64
CA ARG A 162 10.06 -12.23 12.78
C ARG A 162 10.01 -13.74 12.93
N ASP A 163 8.89 -14.26 13.39
CA ASP A 163 8.68 -15.69 13.59
C ASP A 163 7.22 -16.07 13.29
N LEU A 164 6.96 -17.34 13.15
CA LEU A 164 5.64 -17.88 12.82
C LEU A 164 4.86 -18.39 14.05
N SER A 165 5.32 -18.13 15.27
CA SER A 165 4.72 -18.65 16.50
C SER A 165 3.26 -18.22 16.71
N ARG A 166 2.85 -17.11 16.08
CA ARG A 166 1.48 -16.57 16.12
C ARG A 166 0.64 -16.94 14.91
N VAL A 167 1.17 -17.76 13.99
CA VAL A 167 0.46 -18.18 12.77
C VAL A 167 0.06 -19.64 12.91
N TYR A 168 -1.23 -19.91 12.94
CA TYR A 168 -1.76 -21.27 13.00
C TYR A 168 -1.82 -21.89 11.60
N ASP A 169 -1.34 -23.13 11.46
CA ASP A 169 -1.35 -23.93 10.23
C ASP A 169 -0.90 -23.16 8.97
N PRO A 170 0.33 -22.63 8.92
CA PRO A 170 0.78 -21.79 7.82
C PRO A 170 1.07 -22.62 6.56
N ILE A 171 0.64 -22.11 5.41
CA ILE A 171 1.15 -22.56 4.11
C ILE A 171 2.44 -21.80 3.81
N ILE A 172 3.56 -22.51 3.77
CA ILE A 172 4.87 -21.91 3.49
C ILE A 172 5.06 -21.79 1.98
N LEU A 173 5.13 -20.57 1.49
CA LEU A 173 5.47 -20.29 0.09
C LEU A 173 6.99 -20.21 -0.09
N PRO A 174 7.50 -20.45 -1.32
CA PRO A 174 8.91 -20.24 -1.62
C PRO A 174 9.36 -18.81 -1.26
N SER A 175 10.59 -18.71 -0.77
CA SER A 175 11.17 -17.42 -0.40
C SER A 175 11.40 -16.52 -1.63
N TYR A 176 11.52 -15.21 -1.41
CA TYR A 176 11.90 -14.28 -2.46
C TYR A 176 13.20 -14.69 -3.15
N GLU A 177 14.20 -15.16 -2.40
CA GLU A 177 15.50 -15.55 -2.96
C GLU A 177 15.39 -16.78 -3.87
N GLU A 178 14.55 -17.74 -3.51
CA GLU A 178 14.25 -18.90 -4.37
C GLU A 178 13.50 -18.50 -5.63
N VAL A 179 12.46 -17.71 -5.49
CA VAL A 179 11.61 -17.24 -6.61
C VAL A 179 12.42 -16.39 -7.60
N LYS A 180 13.34 -15.56 -7.08
CA LYS A 180 14.19 -14.67 -7.88
C LYS A 180 15.12 -15.42 -8.83
N VAL A 181 15.67 -16.56 -8.39
CA VAL A 181 16.68 -17.32 -9.16
C VAL A 181 16.09 -18.51 -9.92
N ASN A 182 14.92 -18.98 -9.55
CA ASN A 182 14.32 -20.19 -10.12
C ASN A 182 12.92 -19.93 -10.68
N LYS A 183 12.84 -19.77 -12.01
CA LYS A 183 11.56 -19.53 -12.70
C LYS A 183 10.53 -20.67 -12.55
N LYS A 184 10.94 -21.89 -12.19
CA LYS A 184 10.01 -23.00 -11.99
C LYS A 184 9.32 -22.95 -10.63
N VAL A 185 9.86 -22.18 -9.71
CA VAL A 185 9.35 -22.00 -8.35
C VAL A 185 8.40 -20.80 -8.28
N TYR A 186 8.53 -19.87 -9.24
CA TYR A 186 7.62 -18.73 -9.40
C TYR A 186 6.26 -19.20 -9.91
#